data_1ae5047e12399441d037e27aa0960cf2
#
_entry.id   1ae5047e12399441d037e27aa0960cf2
#
_cell.length_a   1.000
_cell.length_b   1.000
_cell.length_c   1.000
_cell.angle_alpha   90.00
_cell.angle_beta   90.00
_cell.angle_gamma   90.00
#
_symmetry.space_group_name_H-M   'P 1'
#
loop_
_entity.id
_entity.type
_entity.pdbx_description
1 polymer ?
#
loop_
_entity_poly.entity_id
_entity_poly.type
_entity_poly.pdbx_seq_one_letter_code
_entity_poly.pdbx_strand_id
1 'polypeptide(L)'
;MIDVLLATYRPQEAMLKAQVESIRAQTGVEVNLIRREDTEGLGACGNFSALLSESRAEYVAFSDQDDVWFKDKLSKSLAKMRELEAMHGKDIPLLVFCDGYVTDAELNRKPGTVLSRQRVNIAKGLRFNRLLMQNFVAGNAMLFNAALREKAGDVPPRALMHDAWLILVAAAFGHIGFVEEPLYLYRQHGENVLGTTDPGLRHFGKRAREGVAAFRARLAGNAEEAAAFVERFGAESPPSAKALSTFPSCGWLERRFRIVRHGLFKQGLLRNLSLLLFA
;
A
#
# COMPACT_ATOMS: atom_id res chain seq x y z
N MET A 1 -10.82 2.36 20.59
CA MET A 1 -9.36 2.65 20.61
C MET A 1 -8.73 2.21 19.29
N ILE A 2 -7.83 3.01 18.73
CA ILE A 2 -7.10 2.72 17.49
C ILE A 2 -5.61 2.62 17.81
N ASP A 3 -4.97 1.51 17.46
CA ASP A 3 -3.51 1.42 17.50
C ASP A 3 -2.93 2.12 16.26
N VAL A 4 -2.06 3.10 16.47
CA VAL A 4 -1.28 3.73 15.41
C VAL A 4 0.14 3.18 15.49
N LEU A 5 0.53 2.45 14.45
CA LEU A 5 1.82 1.78 14.33
C LEU A 5 2.80 2.69 13.60
N LEU A 6 3.73 3.30 14.31
CA LEU A 6 4.72 4.23 13.79
C LEU A 6 6.08 3.53 13.64
N ALA A 7 6.43 3.20 12.41
CA ALA A 7 7.75 2.67 12.10
C ALA A 7 8.75 3.80 11.88
N THR A 8 9.93 3.70 12.49
CA THR A 8 11.00 4.70 12.32
C THR A 8 12.32 4.04 11.95
N TYR A 9 13.10 4.75 11.12
CA TYR A 9 14.48 4.39 10.78
C TYR A 9 15.28 5.67 10.56
N ARG A 10 16.30 5.91 11.40
CA ARG A 10 17.15 7.13 11.37
C ARG A 10 16.34 8.41 11.14
N PRO A 11 15.30 8.66 11.96
CA PRO A 11 14.36 9.73 11.69
C PRO A 11 15.01 11.10 11.85
N GLN A 12 14.61 12.05 11.00
CA GLN A 12 14.87 13.47 11.26
C GLN A 12 13.98 13.91 12.42
N GLU A 13 14.56 14.32 13.53
CA GLU A 13 13.84 14.57 14.79
C GLU A 13 12.68 15.56 14.66
N ALA A 14 12.88 16.65 13.90
CA ALA A 14 11.83 17.64 13.67
C ALA A 14 10.63 17.08 12.90
N MET A 15 10.86 16.22 11.90
CA MET A 15 9.79 15.59 11.13
C MET A 15 9.04 14.56 11.99
N LEU A 16 9.77 13.71 12.71
CA LEU A 16 9.18 12.74 13.62
C LEU A 16 8.34 13.42 14.72
N LYS A 17 8.86 14.51 15.31
CA LYS A 17 8.12 15.27 16.30
C LYS A 17 6.80 15.80 15.74
N ALA A 18 6.82 16.41 14.55
CA ALA A 18 5.61 16.91 13.88
C ALA A 18 4.59 15.78 13.62
N GLN A 19 5.05 14.61 13.19
CA GLN A 19 4.17 13.45 12.96
C GLN A 19 3.57 12.95 14.29
N VAL A 20 4.36 12.75 15.32
CA VAL A 20 3.87 12.31 16.63
C VAL A 20 2.86 13.29 17.22
N GLU A 21 3.13 14.61 17.11
CA GLU A 21 2.19 15.66 17.54
C GLU A 21 0.88 15.59 16.76
N SER A 22 0.93 15.37 15.45
CA SER A 22 -0.26 15.23 14.59
C SER A 22 -1.11 13.99 14.93
N ILE A 23 -0.46 12.88 15.31
CA ILE A 23 -1.14 11.67 15.79
C ILE A 23 -1.80 11.92 17.15
N ARG A 24 -1.12 12.57 18.07
CA ARG A 24 -1.67 12.90 19.40
C ARG A 24 -2.81 13.94 19.35
N ALA A 25 -2.82 14.76 18.31
CA ALA A 25 -3.85 15.77 18.06
C ALA A 25 -5.12 15.23 17.41
N GLN A 26 -5.24 13.92 17.18
CA GLN A 26 -6.44 13.34 16.58
C GLN A 26 -7.67 13.55 17.47
N THR A 27 -8.80 13.89 16.85
CA THR A 27 -10.04 14.21 17.55
C THR A 27 -11.13 13.15 17.26
N GLY A 28 -12.05 12.98 18.24
CA GLY A 28 -13.20 12.07 18.08
C GLY A 28 -12.85 10.58 18.15
N VAL A 29 -11.62 10.23 18.48
CA VAL A 29 -11.14 8.86 18.65
C VAL A 29 -10.12 8.77 19.79
N GLU A 30 -10.01 7.60 20.38
CA GLU A 30 -8.94 7.28 21.33
C GLU A 30 -7.82 6.57 20.57
N VAL A 31 -6.59 7.08 20.72
CA VAL A 31 -5.39 6.62 20.00
C VAL A 31 -4.37 6.04 20.98
N ASN A 32 -3.89 4.85 20.68
CA ASN A 32 -2.72 4.26 21.30
C ASN A 32 -1.57 4.27 20.27
N LEU A 33 -0.50 5.03 20.54
CA LEU A 33 0.66 5.15 19.65
C LEU A 33 1.71 4.11 20.04
N ILE A 34 1.96 3.16 19.16
CA ILE A 34 3.00 2.14 19.27
C ILE A 34 4.12 2.50 18.29
N ARG A 35 5.30 2.82 18.82
CA ARG A 35 6.47 3.21 18.01
C ARG A 35 7.56 2.15 18.10
N ARG A 36 8.15 1.81 16.94
CA ARG A 36 9.33 0.96 16.85
C ARG A 36 10.37 1.59 15.93
N GLU A 37 11.62 1.67 16.39
CA GLU A 37 12.76 2.03 15.58
C GLU A 37 13.43 0.77 15.02
N ASP A 38 13.73 0.77 13.73
CA ASP A 38 14.46 -0.33 13.08
C ASP A 38 15.95 -0.22 13.39
N THR A 39 16.37 -0.82 14.50
CA THR A 39 17.78 -0.95 14.91
C THR A 39 18.41 -2.28 14.43
N GLU A 40 17.59 -3.18 13.91
CA GLU A 40 17.98 -4.54 13.51
C GLU A 40 18.20 -4.66 11.99
N GLY A 41 17.84 -3.62 11.22
CA GLY A 41 17.94 -3.63 9.76
C GLY A 41 16.88 -4.46 9.05
N LEU A 42 15.68 -4.56 9.63
CA LEU A 42 14.54 -5.29 9.06
C LEU A 42 13.97 -4.61 7.81
N GLY A 43 14.29 -3.34 7.60
CA GLY A 43 13.66 -2.50 6.59
C GLY A 43 12.21 -2.16 6.91
N ALA A 44 11.61 -1.29 6.11
CA ALA A 44 10.26 -0.81 6.37
C ALA A 44 9.23 -1.95 6.50
N CYS A 45 9.25 -2.92 5.58
CA CYS A 45 8.31 -4.04 5.58
C CYS A 45 8.42 -4.89 6.86
N GLY A 46 9.62 -5.27 7.26
CA GLY A 46 9.87 -6.07 8.46
C GLY A 46 9.54 -5.30 9.74
N ASN A 47 9.86 -4.00 9.80
CA ASN A 47 9.57 -3.16 10.96
C ASN A 47 8.05 -2.99 11.17
N PHE A 48 7.28 -2.74 10.11
CA PHE A 48 5.82 -2.72 10.19
C PHE A 48 5.21 -4.08 10.49
N SER A 49 5.79 -5.18 9.99
CA SER A 49 5.33 -6.54 10.33
C SER A 49 5.50 -6.83 11.83
N ALA A 50 6.63 -6.44 12.42
CA ALA A 50 6.86 -6.57 13.85
C ALA A 50 5.85 -5.75 14.67
N LEU A 51 5.64 -4.47 14.31
CA LEU A 51 4.63 -3.63 14.94
C LEU A 51 3.21 -4.21 14.83
N LEU A 52 2.87 -4.77 13.66
CA LEU A 52 1.55 -5.38 13.44
C LEU A 52 1.30 -6.57 14.36
N SER A 53 2.33 -7.37 14.63
CA SER A 53 2.24 -8.53 15.55
C SER A 53 2.04 -8.14 17.01
N GLU A 54 2.42 -6.92 17.41
CA GLU A 54 2.22 -6.38 18.76
C GLU A 54 0.80 -5.87 19.00
N SER A 55 0.10 -5.42 17.95
CA SER A 55 -1.23 -4.81 18.07
C SER A 55 -2.30 -5.85 18.44
N ARG A 56 -3.21 -5.41 19.33
CA ARG A 56 -4.42 -6.18 19.72
C ARG A 56 -5.69 -5.34 19.60
N ALA A 57 -5.58 -4.12 19.07
CA ALA A 57 -6.73 -3.22 18.94
C ALA A 57 -7.73 -3.72 17.89
N GLU A 58 -8.96 -3.26 18.02
CA GLU A 58 -10.04 -3.48 17.06
C GLU A 58 -9.73 -2.81 15.70
N TYR A 59 -9.06 -1.65 15.74
CA TYR A 59 -8.64 -0.91 14.55
C TYR A 59 -7.17 -0.56 14.62
N VAL A 60 -6.51 -0.60 13.45
CA VAL A 60 -5.08 -0.34 13.31
C VAL A 60 -4.84 0.63 12.15
N ALA A 61 -3.95 1.57 12.34
CA ALA A 61 -3.45 2.47 11.29
C ALA A 61 -1.93 2.45 11.24
N PHE A 62 -1.37 2.47 10.04
CA PHE A 62 0.07 2.65 9.86
C PHE A 62 0.44 4.14 9.78
N SER A 63 1.63 4.45 10.22
CA SER A 63 2.19 5.79 10.15
C SER A 63 3.65 5.76 9.74
N ASP A 64 4.00 6.52 8.71
CA ASP A 64 5.39 6.85 8.40
C ASP A 64 5.89 7.95 9.34
N GLN A 65 7.21 8.13 9.42
CA GLN A 65 7.86 9.01 10.42
C GLN A 65 7.90 10.49 10.05
N ASP A 66 7.55 10.85 8.80
CA ASP A 66 7.87 12.12 8.15
C ASP A 66 6.66 12.87 7.58
N ASP A 67 5.47 12.30 7.72
CA ASP A 67 4.20 12.91 7.31
C ASP A 67 3.61 13.84 8.40
N VAL A 68 2.46 14.44 8.11
CA VAL A 68 1.64 15.16 9.10
C VAL A 68 0.16 14.89 8.84
N TRP A 69 -0.55 14.40 9.84
CA TRP A 69 -1.98 14.08 9.73
C TRP A 69 -2.88 15.26 10.07
N PHE A 70 -4.01 15.40 9.40
CA PHE A 70 -5.06 16.31 9.84
C PHE A 70 -5.77 15.73 11.06
N LYS A 71 -6.24 16.61 11.95
CA LYS A 71 -6.81 16.23 13.25
C LYS A 71 -8.03 15.32 13.19
N ASP A 72 -8.70 15.25 12.04
CA ASP A 72 -9.90 14.46 11.78
C ASP A 72 -9.66 13.22 10.91
N LYS A 73 -8.39 12.90 10.61
CA LYS A 73 -8.04 11.76 9.76
C LYS A 73 -8.59 10.44 10.29
N LEU A 74 -8.31 10.14 11.54
CA LEU A 74 -8.74 8.85 12.11
C LEU A 74 -10.24 8.80 12.37
N SER A 75 -10.88 9.89 12.79
CA SER A 75 -12.33 9.92 13.00
C SER A 75 -13.11 9.74 11.70
N LYS A 76 -12.69 10.37 10.61
CA LYS A 76 -13.30 10.19 9.28
C LYS A 76 -13.05 8.80 8.72
N SER A 77 -11.84 8.27 8.88
CA SER A 77 -11.52 6.90 8.47
C SER A 77 -12.33 5.88 9.25
N LEU A 78 -12.51 6.08 10.57
CA LEU A 78 -13.33 5.21 11.41
C LEU A 78 -14.83 5.31 11.07
N ALA A 79 -15.32 6.50 10.74
CA ALA A 79 -16.71 6.65 10.27
C ALA A 79 -16.95 5.82 9.00
N LYS A 80 -16.01 5.88 8.04
CA LYS A 80 -16.07 5.06 6.81
C LYS A 80 -15.93 3.57 7.10
N MET A 81 -15.10 3.19 8.07
CA MET A 81 -14.99 1.80 8.52
C MET A 81 -16.32 1.29 9.06
N ARG A 82 -16.99 2.07 9.91
CA ARG A 82 -18.31 1.72 10.48
C ARG A 82 -19.41 1.59 9.42
N GLU A 83 -19.35 2.38 8.34
CA GLU A 83 -20.24 2.20 7.19
C GLU A 83 -20.03 0.82 6.54
N LEU A 84 -18.78 0.40 6.34
CA LEU A 84 -18.45 -0.91 5.80
C LEU A 84 -18.88 -2.03 6.73
N GLU A 85 -18.66 -1.89 8.03
CA GLU A 85 -19.09 -2.86 9.05
C GLU A 85 -20.62 -3.02 9.08
N ALA A 86 -21.36 -1.93 8.98
CA ALA A 86 -22.81 -1.96 8.91
C ALA A 86 -23.33 -2.69 7.67
N MET A 87 -22.64 -2.57 6.53
CA MET A 87 -23.03 -3.22 5.27
C MET A 87 -22.59 -4.69 5.19
N HIS A 88 -21.44 -5.03 5.75
CA HIS A 88 -20.77 -6.30 5.46
C HIS A 88 -20.48 -7.14 6.71
N GLY A 89 -20.64 -6.59 7.90
CA GLY A 89 -20.23 -7.21 9.16
C GLY A 89 -18.80 -6.84 9.57
N LYS A 90 -18.53 -6.89 10.86
CA LYS A 90 -17.21 -6.54 11.43
C LYS A 90 -16.20 -7.70 11.44
N ASP A 91 -16.70 -8.93 11.26
CA ASP A 91 -15.89 -10.15 11.37
C ASP A 91 -15.23 -10.54 10.03
N ILE A 92 -15.30 -9.69 9.02
CA ILE A 92 -14.64 -9.86 7.73
C ILE A 92 -13.50 -8.83 7.57
N PRO A 93 -12.49 -9.13 6.73
CA PRO A 93 -11.39 -8.21 6.45
C PRO A 93 -11.88 -6.88 5.85
N LEU A 94 -11.69 -5.78 6.56
CA LEU A 94 -12.06 -4.44 6.09
C LEU A 94 -10.86 -3.50 6.15
N LEU A 95 -10.70 -2.72 5.08
CA LEU A 95 -9.69 -1.69 4.97
C LEU A 95 -10.32 -0.40 4.46
N VAL A 96 -9.97 0.72 5.06
CA VAL A 96 -10.32 2.07 4.60
C VAL A 96 -9.03 2.83 4.31
N PHE A 97 -9.01 3.62 3.24
CA PHE A 97 -7.89 4.50 2.96
C PHE A 97 -8.38 5.89 2.56
N CYS A 98 -7.49 6.87 2.69
CA CYS A 98 -7.72 8.26 2.28
C CYS A 98 -6.65 8.72 1.31
N ASP A 99 -6.83 9.92 0.73
CA ASP A 99 -5.79 10.59 -0.06
C ASP A 99 -4.95 11.52 0.82
N GLY A 100 -3.84 12.03 0.31
CA GLY A 100 -2.98 13.02 0.94
C GLY A 100 -2.56 14.13 -0.02
N TYR A 101 -2.29 15.33 0.51
CA TYR A 101 -1.65 16.39 -0.25
C TYR A 101 -0.15 16.15 -0.33
N VAL A 102 0.42 16.27 -1.51
CA VAL A 102 1.89 16.22 -1.67
C VAL A 102 2.49 17.55 -1.26
N THR A 103 3.54 17.50 -0.43
CA THR A 103 4.27 18.68 0.04
C THR A 103 5.77 18.57 -0.23
N ASP A 104 6.49 19.67 -0.07
CA ASP A 104 7.95 19.66 0.07
C ASP A 104 8.38 19.32 1.52
N ALA A 105 9.67 19.43 1.79
CA ALA A 105 10.23 19.19 3.12
C ALA A 105 9.69 20.15 4.20
N GLU A 106 9.34 21.37 3.82
CA GLU A 106 8.83 22.44 4.66
C GLU A 106 7.28 22.45 4.78
N LEU A 107 6.61 21.40 4.27
CA LEU A 107 5.15 21.25 4.23
C LEU A 107 4.40 22.23 3.32
N ASN A 108 5.07 22.91 2.40
CA ASN A 108 4.39 23.69 1.38
C ASN A 108 3.71 22.75 0.38
N ARG A 109 2.40 22.93 0.17
CA ARG A 109 1.62 22.09 -0.74
C ARG A 109 2.07 22.23 -2.17
N LYS A 110 2.31 21.12 -2.83
CA LYS A 110 2.52 21.01 -4.28
C LYS A 110 1.19 20.73 -5.00
N PRO A 111 1.06 21.08 -6.29
CA PRO A 111 -0.17 20.79 -7.05
C PRO A 111 -0.55 19.31 -7.04
N GLY A 112 -1.83 19.01 -6.80
CA GLY A 112 -2.39 17.66 -6.79
C GLY A 112 -2.19 16.90 -5.48
N THR A 113 -2.86 15.76 -5.43
CA THR A 113 -2.80 14.80 -4.32
C THR A 113 -1.96 13.59 -4.70
N VAL A 114 -1.68 12.71 -3.75
CA VAL A 114 -0.94 11.46 -4.00
C VAL A 114 -1.61 10.63 -5.09
N LEU A 115 -2.93 10.43 -5.01
CA LEU A 115 -3.67 9.63 -5.98
C LEU A 115 -3.81 10.33 -7.34
N SER A 116 -4.04 11.64 -7.35
CA SER A 116 -4.17 12.39 -8.61
C SER A 116 -2.88 12.35 -9.44
N ARG A 117 -1.71 12.42 -8.78
CA ARG A 117 -0.39 12.30 -9.44
C ARG A 117 -0.14 10.90 -9.99
N GLN A 118 -0.64 9.87 -9.32
CA GLN A 118 -0.52 8.49 -9.80
C GLN A 118 -1.43 8.22 -11.02
N ARG A 119 -2.41 9.09 -11.30
CA ARG A 119 -3.39 8.96 -12.38
C ARG A 119 -4.12 7.63 -12.35
N VAL A 120 -4.56 7.23 -11.15
CA VAL A 120 -5.26 5.96 -10.93
C VAL A 120 -6.78 6.15 -10.95
N ASN A 121 -7.50 5.18 -11.50
CA ASN A 121 -8.93 5.03 -11.31
C ASN A 121 -9.15 4.12 -10.11
N ILE A 122 -9.63 4.68 -9.01
CA ILE A 122 -9.76 3.97 -7.73
C ILE A 122 -10.65 2.73 -7.88
N ALA A 123 -11.87 2.86 -8.38
CA ALA A 123 -12.83 1.77 -8.48
C ALA A 123 -12.31 0.58 -9.32
N LYS A 124 -11.59 0.86 -10.42
CA LYS A 124 -10.96 -0.19 -11.24
C LYS A 124 -9.70 -0.74 -10.58
N GLY A 125 -8.95 0.10 -9.88
CA GLY A 125 -7.68 -0.24 -9.26
C GLY A 125 -7.80 -1.15 -8.05
N LEU A 126 -8.89 -1.05 -7.29
CA LEU A 126 -9.13 -1.85 -6.07
C LEU A 126 -9.47 -3.32 -6.33
N ARG A 127 -9.62 -3.74 -7.58
CA ARG A 127 -9.79 -5.17 -7.88
C ARG A 127 -8.50 -5.93 -7.57
N PHE A 128 -8.60 -7.09 -6.94
CA PHE A 128 -7.47 -7.91 -6.52
C PHE A 128 -6.40 -8.09 -7.63
N ASN A 129 -6.81 -8.48 -8.83
CA ASN A 129 -5.92 -8.69 -9.97
C ASN A 129 -5.19 -7.41 -10.44
N ARG A 130 -5.74 -6.24 -10.16
CA ARG A 130 -5.11 -4.95 -10.45
C ARG A 130 -4.13 -4.53 -9.35
N LEU A 131 -4.51 -4.68 -8.10
CA LEU A 131 -3.65 -4.44 -6.94
C LEU A 131 -2.42 -5.34 -6.96
N LEU A 132 -2.59 -6.61 -7.31
CA LEU A 132 -1.50 -7.57 -7.48
C LEU A 132 -0.46 -7.11 -8.52
N MET A 133 -0.87 -6.33 -9.52
CA MET A 133 0.02 -5.78 -10.55
C MET A 133 0.52 -4.37 -10.24
N GLN A 134 -0.22 -3.63 -9.41
CA GLN A 134 0.08 -2.24 -9.08
C GLN A 134 -0.69 -1.81 -7.84
N ASN A 135 -0.06 -1.90 -6.65
CA ASN A 135 -0.55 -1.20 -5.47
C ASN A 135 -0.38 0.32 -5.68
N PHE A 136 -1.36 1.09 -5.25
CA PHE A 136 -1.37 2.55 -5.29
C PHE A 136 -1.78 3.18 -3.95
N VAL A 137 -2.09 2.37 -2.96
CA VAL A 137 -2.50 2.82 -1.62
C VAL A 137 -1.33 2.67 -0.67
N ALA A 138 -0.88 3.77 -0.13
CA ALA A 138 0.24 3.81 0.82
C ALA A 138 -0.22 3.39 2.23
N GLY A 139 0.68 2.78 3.00
CA GLY A 139 0.40 2.31 4.35
C GLY A 139 -0.09 3.41 5.29
N ASN A 140 0.53 4.59 5.25
CA ASN A 140 0.15 5.76 6.06
C ASN A 140 -1.27 6.31 5.78
N ALA A 141 -1.88 5.90 4.66
CA ALA A 141 -3.25 6.25 4.31
C ALA A 141 -4.30 5.30 4.89
N MET A 142 -3.88 4.13 5.41
CA MET A 142 -4.77 3.02 5.77
C MET A 142 -5.28 3.09 7.21
N LEU A 143 -6.52 2.64 7.39
CA LEU A 143 -7.11 2.16 8.63
C LEU A 143 -7.76 0.79 8.34
N PHE A 144 -7.54 -0.21 9.19
CA PHE A 144 -8.09 -1.54 8.99
C PHE A 144 -8.54 -2.18 10.30
N ASN A 145 -9.43 -3.17 10.20
CA ASN A 145 -10.00 -3.85 11.36
C ASN A 145 -9.18 -5.07 11.82
N ALA A 146 -9.50 -5.58 13.01
CA ALA A 146 -8.86 -6.77 13.57
C ALA A 146 -9.02 -7.99 12.66
N ALA A 147 -10.17 -8.17 12.01
CA ALA A 147 -10.40 -9.30 11.10
C ALA A 147 -9.41 -9.31 9.92
N LEU A 148 -9.07 -8.12 9.37
CA LEU A 148 -8.02 -8.04 8.34
C LEU A 148 -6.65 -8.37 8.91
N ARG A 149 -6.27 -7.83 10.08
CA ARG A 149 -5.00 -8.15 10.74
C ARG A 149 -4.85 -9.66 10.96
N GLU A 150 -5.88 -10.30 11.49
CA GLU A 150 -5.88 -11.74 11.79
C GLU A 150 -5.82 -12.60 10.51
N LYS A 151 -6.60 -12.25 9.49
CA LYS A 151 -6.58 -12.97 8.19
C LYS A 151 -5.23 -12.79 7.48
N ALA A 152 -4.64 -11.60 7.52
CA ALA A 152 -3.34 -11.32 6.91
C ALA A 152 -2.20 -12.05 7.63
N GLY A 153 -2.26 -12.14 8.97
CA GLY A 153 -1.19 -12.69 9.80
C GLY A 153 0.12 -11.91 9.60
N ASP A 154 1.25 -12.56 9.84
CA ASP A 154 2.56 -11.98 9.60
C ASP A 154 2.76 -11.69 8.11
N VAL A 155 3.34 -10.53 7.81
CA VAL A 155 3.68 -10.16 6.43
C VAL A 155 4.82 -11.06 5.94
N PRO A 156 4.61 -11.84 4.87
CA PRO A 156 5.64 -12.76 4.41
C PRO A 156 6.87 -12.01 3.85
N PRO A 157 8.10 -12.56 3.98
CA PRO A 157 9.32 -11.91 3.47
C PRO A 157 9.30 -11.66 1.96
N ARG A 158 8.47 -12.40 1.20
CA ARG A 158 8.29 -12.25 -0.25
C ARG A 158 7.20 -11.23 -0.61
N ALA A 159 6.51 -10.61 0.35
CA ALA A 159 5.63 -9.49 0.07
C ALA A 159 6.45 -8.30 -0.41
N LEU A 160 5.93 -7.56 -1.36
CA LEU A 160 6.58 -6.35 -1.87
C LEU A 160 6.69 -5.28 -0.78
N MET A 161 5.64 -5.14 0.03
CA MET A 161 5.56 -4.23 1.15
C MET A 161 4.40 -4.64 2.07
N HIS A 162 4.44 -4.23 3.34
CA HIS A 162 3.39 -4.51 4.31
C HIS A 162 2.00 -4.01 3.88
N ASP A 163 1.92 -2.82 3.30
CA ASP A 163 0.69 -2.23 2.80
C ASP A 163 0.14 -2.97 1.57
N ALA A 164 1.02 -3.38 0.64
CA ALA A 164 0.65 -4.19 -0.52
C ALA A 164 0.05 -5.53 -0.08
N TRP A 165 0.64 -6.19 0.92
CA TRP A 165 0.11 -7.42 1.47
C TRP A 165 -1.29 -7.27 2.06
N LEU A 166 -1.48 -6.27 2.94
CA LEU A 166 -2.77 -6.04 3.60
C LEU A 166 -3.89 -5.69 2.63
N ILE A 167 -3.62 -4.83 1.65
CA ILE A 167 -4.65 -4.47 0.67
C ILE A 167 -5.02 -5.64 -0.25
N LEU A 168 -4.06 -6.54 -0.56
CA LEU A 168 -4.36 -7.77 -1.30
C LEU A 168 -5.26 -8.70 -0.49
N VAL A 169 -5.01 -8.87 0.81
CA VAL A 169 -5.87 -9.69 1.68
C VAL A 169 -7.27 -9.07 1.78
N ALA A 170 -7.38 -7.75 1.97
CA ALA A 170 -8.67 -7.07 1.99
C ALA A 170 -9.42 -7.21 0.66
N ALA A 171 -8.73 -7.11 -0.48
CA ALA A 171 -9.33 -7.26 -1.81
C ALA A 171 -9.76 -8.69 -2.15
N ALA A 172 -9.12 -9.70 -1.54
CA ALA A 172 -9.44 -11.11 -1.77
C ALA A 172 -10.56 -11.63 -0.88
N PHE A 173 -10.63 -11.16 0.37
CA PHE A 173 -11.45 -11.78 1.41
C PHE A 173 -12.44 -10.81 2.07
N GLY A 174 -12.45 -9.56 1.67
CA GLY A 174 -13.26 -8.54 2.32
C GLY A 174 -13.59 -7.35 1.43
N HIS A 175 -13.62 -6.16 2.03
CA HIS A 175 -13.97 -4.93 1.33
C HIS A 175 -13.01 -3.78 1.64
N ILE A 176 -12.90 -2.87 0.66
CA ILE A 176 -12.04 -1.69 0.75
C ILE A 176 -12.90 -0.44 0.56
N GLY A 177 -12.84 0.50 1.50
CA GLY A 177 -13.48 1.81 1.44
C GLY A 177 -12.49 2.92 1.12
N PHE A 178 -12.98 3.99 0.52
CA PHE A 178 -12.22 5.18 0.24
C PHE A 178 -12.89 6.40 0.88
N VAL A 179 -12.12 7.21 1.60
CA VAL A 179 -12.52 8.53 2.07
C VAL A 179 -12.11 9.54 1.03
N GLU A 180 -13.07 10.21 0.40
CA GLU A 180 -12.83 11.09 -0.76
C GLU A 180 -12.14 12.42 -0.41
N GLU A 181 -11.63 12.57 0.80
CA GLU A 181 -10.93 13.75 1.27
C GLU A 181 -9.44 13.45 1.48
N PRO A 182 -8.54 14.37 1.11
CA PRO A 182 -7.14 14.31 1.53
C PRO A 182 -7.01 14.62 3.02
N LEU A 183 -6.50 13.67 3.80
CA LEU A 183 -6.49 13.73 5.27
C LEU A 183 -5.09 13.76 5.87
N TYR A 184 -4.04 13.89 5.05
CA TYR A 184 -2.65 14.04 5.51
C TYR A 184 -1.81 14.84 4.52
N LEU A 185 -0.67 15.31 5.01
CA LEU A 185 0.37 15.95 4.22
C LEU A 185 1.47 14.91 3.98
N TYR A 186 1.63 14.48 2.73
CA TYR A 186 2.68 13.57 2.29
C TYR A 186 3.95 14.37 1.98
N ARG A 187 4.94 14.26 2.85
CA ARG A 187 6.19 14.99 2.72
C ARG A 187 7.13 14.31 1.75
N GLN A 188 7.57 15.05 0.72
CA GLN A 188 8.59 14.61 -0.22
C GLN A 188 9.93 15.25 0.09
N HIS A 189 10.90 14.43 0.43
CA HIS A 189 12.33 14.78 0.60
C HIS A 189 13.20 13.72 -0.08
N GLY A 190 14.54 13.95 -0.12
CA GLY A 190 15.45 13.10 -0.91
C GLY A 190 15.60 11.66 -0.43
N GLU A 191 15.09 11.31 0.75
CA GLU A 191 15.24 9.99 1.39
C GLU A 191 13.96 9.15 1.38
N ASN A 192 12.89 9.58 0.69
CA ASN A 192 11.67 8.76 0.59
C ASN A 192 11.94 7.45 -0.17
N VAL A 193 11.53 6.32 0.40
CA VAL A 193 11.68 4.99 -0.21
C VAL A 193 10.93 4.88 -1.54
N LEU A 194 9.78 5.52 -1.66
CA LEU A 194 8.98 5.61 -2.88
C LEU A 194 8.57 7.06 -3.12
N GLY A 195 9.37 7.80 -3.89
CA GLY A 195 8.97 9.14 -4.36
C GLY A 195 7.98 9.06 -5.52
N THR A 196 6.98 9.96 -5.56
CA THR A 196 6.16 10.17 -6.77
C THR A 196 7.03 10.89 -7.82
N THR A 197 7.68 10.14 -8.70
CA THR A 197 8.51 10.70 -9.77
C THR A 197 7.63 11.32 -10.85
N ASP A 198 7.82 12.63 -11.05
CA ASP A 198 7.31 13.34 -12.23
C ASP A 198 8.08 12.81 -13.47
N PRO A 199 7.41 12.33 -14.52
CA PRO A 199 8.08 11.79 -15.69
C PRO A 199 8.59 12.90 -16.62
N GLY A 200 9.64 13.59 -16.21
CA GLY A 200 10.36 14.55 -17.07
C GLY A 200 11.05 13.86 -18.25
N LEU A 201 10.84 14.40 -19.44
CA LEU A 201 11.20 13.90 -20.76
C LEU A 201 12.70 13.82 -21.11
N ARG A 202 13.62 14.00 -20.19
CA ARG A 202 15.06 14.09 -20.49
C ARG A 202 15.84 12.88 -20.01
N HIS A 203 15.88 11.77 -20.73
CA HIS A 203 16.92 10.70 -20.68
C HIS A 203 16.44 9.39 -21.33
N PHE A 204 15.95 9.45 -22.55
CA PHE A 204 15.26 8.33 -23.22
C PHE A 204 16.13 7.09 -23.53
N GLY A 205 17.45 7.23 -23.74
CA GLY A 205 18.27 6.10 -24.24
C GLY A 205 18.83 5.17 -23.16
N LYS A 206 19.41 5.72 -22.08
CA LYS A 206 19.97 4.93 -20.97
C LYS A 206 18.87 4.36 -20.07
N ARG A 207 17.80 5.14 -19.86
CA ARG A 207 16.58 4.71 -19.14
C ARG A 207 15.80 3.58 -19.82
N ALA A 208 15.91 3.38 -21.14
CA ALA A 208 15.16 2.32 -21.81
C ALA A 208 15.67 0.93 -21.42
N ARG A 209 16.98 0.70 -21.34
CA ARG A 209 17.55 -0.60 -20.91
C ARG A 209 17.43 -0.84 -19.42
N GLU A 210 17.73 0.18 -18.60
CA GLU A 210 17.53 0.15 -17.16
C GLU A 210 16.03 0.00 -16.82
N GLY A 211 15.15 0.61 -17.62
CA GLY A 211 13.70 0.51 -17.51
C GLY A 211 13.14 -0.90 -17.72
N VAL A 212 13.66 -1.65 -18.69
CA VAL A 212 13.22 -3.03 -18.94
C VAL A 212 13.67 -3.97 -17.83
N ALA A 213 14.91 -3.82 -17.35
CA ALA A 213 15.43 -4.63 -16.24
C ALA A 213 14.64 -4.35 -14.94
N ALA A 214 14.44 -3.09 -14.59
CA ALA A 214 13.65 -2.68 -13.44
C ALA A 214 12.17 -3.11 -13.57
N PHE A 215 11.60 -3.07 -14.79
CA PHE A 215 10.25 -3.56 -15.05
C PHE A 215 10.15 -5.07 -14.81
N ARG A 216 11.12 -5.86 -15.32
CA ARG A 216 11.16 -7.31 -15.12
C ARG A 216 11.39 -7.68 -13.65
N ALA A 217 12.26 -6.97 -12.96
CA ALA A 217 12.48 -7.16 -11.52
C ALA A 217 11.20 -6.92 -10.72
N ARG A 218 10.46 -5.84 -11.04
CA ARG A 218 9.17 -5.57 -10.40
C ARG A 218 8.11 -6.64 -10.72
N LEU A 219 8.06 -7.12 -11.96
CA LEU A 219 7.14 -8.19 -12.34
C LEU A 219 7.50 -9.51 -11.62
N ALA A 220 8.79 -9.80 -11.46
CA ALA A 220 9.25 -10.93 -10.67
C ALA A 220 8.85 -10.79 -9.19
N GLY A 221 9.02 -9.61 -8.60
CA GLY A 221 8.55 -9.31 -7.24
C GLY A 221 7.03 -9.52 -7.08
N ASN A 222 6.23 -9.05 -8.05
CA ASN A 222 4.78 -9.32 -8.04
C ASN A 222 4.47 -10.83 -8.11
N ALA A 223 5.26 -11.62 -8.86
CA ALA A 223 5.08 -13.07 -8.93
C ALA A 223 5.48 -13.76 -7.62
N GLU A 224 6.54 -13.29 -6.95
CA GLU A 224 6.94 -13.77 -5.63
C GLU A 224 5.89 -13.46 -4.56
N GLU A 225 5.33 -12.26 -4.55
CA GLU A 225 4.22 -11.89 -3.66
C GLU A 225 2.99 -12.75 -3.94
N ALA A 226 2.65 -12.98 -5.22
CA ALA A 226 1.57 -13.89 -5.61
C ALA A 226 1.83 -15.33 -5.14
N ALA A 227 3.07 -15.80 -5.20
CA ALA A 227 3.46 -17.13 -4.72
C ALA A 227 3.30 -17.22 -3.19
N ALA A 228 3.73 -16.21 -2.44
CA ALA A 228 3.50 -16.13 -1.00
C ALA A 228 2.01 -16.11 -0.65
N PHE A 229 1.20 -15.41 -1.45
CA PHE A 229 -0.25 -15.37 -1.28
C PHE A 229 -0.90 -16.75 -1.50
N VAL A 230 -0.49 -17.45 -2.55
CA VAL A 230 -0.97 -18.81 -2.85
C VAL A 230 -0.51 -19.82 -1.78
N GLU A 231 0.71 -19.70 -1.29
CA GLU A 231 1.23 -20.53 -0.19
C GLU A 231 0.41 -20.34 1.11
N ARG A 232 0.07 -19.10 1.45
CA ARG A 232 -0.70 -18.77 2.66
C ARG A 232 -2.15 -19.21 2.58
N PHE A 233 -2.81 -18.98 1.43
CA PHE A 233 -4.26 -19.12 1.32
C PHE A 233 -4.71 -20.33 0.47
N GLY A 234 -3.80 -21.04 -0.17
CA GLY A 234 -4.05 -22.30 -0.87
C GLY A 234 -5.21 -22.23 -1.87
N ALA A 235 -6.22 -23.05 -1.65
CA ALA A 235 -7.41 -23.16 -2.50
C ALA A 235 -8.23 -21.85 -2.55
N GLU A 236 -8.26 -21.07 -1.46
CA GLU A 236 -8.98 -19.79 -1.36
C GLU A 236 -8.35 -18.68 -2.19
N SER A 237 -7.10 -18.85 -2.66
CA SER A 237 -6.42 -17.82 -3.45
C SER A 237 -7.14 -17.54 -4.76
N PRO A 238 -7.32 -16.23 -5.13
CA PRO A 238 -7.91 -15.87 -6.41
C PRO A 238 -7.16 -16.49 -7.61
N PRO A 239 -7.86 -16.86 -8.71
CA PRO A 239 -7.22 -17.44 -9.90
C PRO A 239 -6.11 -16.58 -10.50
N SER A 240 -6.18 -15.25 -10.35
CA SER A 240 -5.14 -14.32 -10.80
C SER A 240 -3.84 -14.44 -10.01
N ALA A 241 -3.91 -14.70 -8.67
CA ALA A 241 -2.73 -14.99 -7.85
C ALA A 241 -2.05 -16.28 -8.31
N LYS A 242 -2.83 -17.37 -8.47
CA LYS A 242 -2.32 -18.66 -8.97
C LYS A 242 -1.69 -18.54 -10.36
N ALA A 243 -2.29 -17.74 -11.25
CA ALA A 243 -1.76 -17.50 -12.59
C ALA A 243 -0.44 -16.72 -12.57
N LEU A 244 -0.31 -15.70 -11.70
CA LEU A 244 0.91 -14.87 -11.61
C LEU A 244 2.05 -15.58 -10.87
N SER A 245 1.76 -16.37 -9.83
CA SER A 245 2.77 -17.07 -9.02
C SER A 245 3.66 -17.99 -9.84
N THR A 246 3.16 -18.51 -10.95
CA THR A 246 3.89 -19.42 -11.84
C THR A 246 4.46 -18.74 -13.10
N PHE A 247 4.43 -17.40 -13.18
CA PHE A 247 5.01 -16.65 -14.31
C PHE A 247 6.49 -16.96 -14.58
N PRO A 248 7.37 -17.14 -13.55
CA PRO A 248 8.77 -17.46 -13.83
C PRO A 248 8.96 -18.70 -14.69
N SER A 249 8.10 -19.72 -14.56
CA SER A 249 8.16 -20.97 -15.33
C SER A 249 7.42 -20.92 -16.67
N CYS A 250 6.70 -19.84 -16.98
CA CYS A 250 5.91 -19.73 -18.20
C CYS A 250 6.71 -19.19 -19.39
N GLY A 251 6.45 -19.74 -20.59
CA GLY A 251 6.94 -19.18 -21.84
C GLY A 251 6.32 -17.82 -22.19
N TRP A 252 6.94 -17.12 -23.15
CA TRP A 252 6.53 -15.77 -23.56
C TRP A 252 5.06 -15.65 -23.98
N LEU A 253 4.54 -16.58 -24.80
CA LEU A 253 3.14 -16.57 -25.24
C LEU A 253 2.17 -16.87 -24.09
N GLU A 254 2.53 -17.80 -23.23
CA GLU A 254 1.70 -18.21 -22.10
C GLU A 254 1.50 -17.05 -21.11
N ARG A 255 2.56 -16.28 -20.82
CA ARG A 255 2.43 -15.07 -19.96
C ARG A 255 1.40 -14.09 -20.51
N ARG A 256 1.39 -13.82 -21.83
CA ARG A 256 0.41 -12.91 -22.46
C ARG A 256 -1.00 -13.45 -22.37
N PHE A 257 -1.17 -14.73 -22.66
CA PHE A 257 -2.46 -15.39 -22.50
C PHE A 257 -2.99 -15.25 -21.07
N ARG A 258 -2.14 -15.50 -20.07
CA ARG A 258 -2.51 -15.37 -18.66
C ARG A 258 -2.81 -13.92 -18.25
N ILE A 259 -2.04 -12.94 -18.74
CA ILE A 259 -2.30 -11.52 -18.49
C ILE A 259 -3.72 -11.15 -18.94
N VAL A 260 -4.08 -11.52 -20.15
CA VAL A 260 -5.41 -11.21 -20.72
C VAL A 260 -6.51 -11.99 -19.99
N ARG A 261 -6.35 -13.30 -19.85
CA ARG A 261 -7.36 -14.19 -19.25
C ARG A 261 -7.69 -13.83 -17.81
N HIS A 262 -6.70 -13.47 -17.00
CA HIS A 262 -6.86 -13.16 -15.57
C HIS A 262 -6.93 -11.65 -15.28
N GLY A 263 -6.89 -10.82 -16.34
CA GLY A 263 -6.97 -9.36 -16.21
C GLY A 263 -5.81 -8.75 -15.42
N LEU A 264 -4.61 -9.33 -15.52
CA LEU A 264 -3.38 -8.90 -14.85
C LEU A 264 -2.83 -7.62 -15.50
N PHE A 265 -3.60 -6.55 -15.48
CA PHE A 265 -3.24 -5.28 -16.11
C PHE A 265 -2.93 -4.22 -15.06
N LYS A 266 -2.01 -3.31 -15.41
CA LYS A 266 -1.77 -2.06 -14.69
C LYS A 266 -2.78 -0.98 -15.08
N GLN A 267 -2.76 0.14 -14.40
CA GLN A 267 -3.52 1.31 -14.81
C GLN A 267 -2.72 2.16 -15.81
N GLY A 268 -3.40 2.55 -16.91
CA GLY A 268 -2.81 3.34 -18.00
C GLY A 268 -2.38 2.49 -19.21
N LEU A 269 -2.66 3.02 -20.40
CA LEU A 269 -2.44 2.32 -21.67
C LEU A 269 -0.97 1.98 -21.89
N LEU A 270 -0.07 2.96 -21.73
CA LEU A 270 1.37 2.76 -21.95
C LEU A 270 1.98 1.71 -21.01
N ARG A 271 1.52 1.66 -19.74
CA ARG A 271 1.98 0.64 -18.78
C ARG A 271 1.54 -0.77 -19.20
N ASN A 272 0.36 -0.90 -19.80
CA ASN A 272 -0.14 -2.18 -20.30
C ASN A 272 0.52 -2.60 -21.61
N LEU A 273 0.82 -1.66 -22.52
CA LEU A 273 1.63 -1.96 -23.70
C LEU A 273 3.03 -2.46 -23.30
N SER A 274 3.68 -1.78 -22.33
CA SER A 274 4.97 -2.25 -21.79
C SER A 274 4.84 -3.65 -21.16
N LEU A 275 3.75 -3.92 -20.45
CA LEU A 275 3.49 -5.23 -19.85
C LEU A 275 3.38 -6.32 -20.92
N LEU A 276 2.64 -6.08 -21.99
CA LEU A 276 2.49 -7.03 -23.08
C LEU A 276 3.76 -7.22 -23.91
N LEU A 277 4.63 -6.24 -23.97
CA LEU A 277 5.90 -6.33 -24.71
C LEU A 277 7.01 -7.02 -23.92
N PHE A 278 7.14 -6.74 -22.60
CA PHE A 278 8.34 -7.07 -21.82
C PHE A 278 8.12 -8.12 -20.72
N ALA A 279 6.87 -8.55 -20.46
CA ALA A 279 6.58 -9.59 -19.47
C ALA A 279 7.09 -10.98 -19.87
#